data_daa1fe49de6b78f47e7474497f53b3e1
#
_entry.id   daa1fe49de6b78f47e7474497f53b3e1
#
_cell.length_a   1.000
_cell.length_b   1.000
_cell.length_c   1.000
_cell.angle_alpha   90.00
_cell.angle_beta   90.00
_cell.angle_gamma   90.00
#
_symmetry.space_group_name_H-M   'P 1'
#
loop_
_entity.id
_entity.type
_entity.pdbx_description
1 polymer ?
#
loop_
_entity_poly.entity_id
_entity_poly.type
_entity_poly.pdbx_seq_one_letter_code
_entity_poly.pdbx_strand_id
1 'polypeptide(L)'
;MSVFLTGFADEAADCIQGQIAAVQALGWNCLEARNVNGKNLHDLDEVVFADVVKALEDAEIRVNALGSNIANWSKSIEDPPDSSLEEVRRAIPRMLRLGIRQVRVMSYAILAQRAADDQMEDERVARLQIVCDLFRAEGLEPLHENCMNYGGLSWQHTLRPIERVPGLRLIFDTANPGLELPHSPRQSSWEFYQHIRPHIAHIHIKDMVWDDEKKKIRYLFPGEGDRDIKRILADLKASDYKGGISIEPHMQVVLHDSSVTAREDARLENFLEYGRRMEQLVREAGLEICS
;
A
#
# COMPACT_ATOMS: atom_id res chain seq x y z
N MET A 1 4.29 -14.62 -18.60
CA MET A 1 4.42 -14.12 -17.22
C MET A 1 3.89 -12.69 -17.21
N SER A 2 2.70 -12.48 -16.67
CA SER A 2 2.08 -11.16 -16.72
C SER A 2 1.83 -10.62 -15.31
N VAL A 3 2.14 -9.35 -15.12
CA VAL A 3 1.76 -8.53 -13.98
C VAL A 3 0.65 -7.58 -14.39
N PHE A 4 -0.10 -7.04 -13.44
CA PHE A 4 -1.01 -5.93 -13.72
C PHE A 4 -0.53 -4.65 -13.04
N LEU A 5 -0.78 -3.52 -13.68
CA LEU A 5 -0.50 -2.21 -13.11
C LEU A 5 -1.75 -1.61 -12.50
N THR A 6 -1.56 -0.94 -11.39
CA THR A 6 -2.60 -0.27 -10.63
C THR A 6 -1.99 0.89 -9.83
N GLY A 7 -2.77 1.61 -9.05
CA GLY A 7 -2.25 2.66 -8.20
C GLY A 7 -3.26 3.21 -7.22
N PHE A 8 -2.77 3.89 -6.20
CA PHE A 8 -3.58 4.71 -5.32
C PHE A 8 -4.03 5.98 -6.04
N ALA A 9 -5.13 5.86 -6.80
CA ALA A 9 -5.62 6.93 -7.65
C ALA A 9 -6.17 8.15 -6.88
N ASP A 10 -6.34 8.05 -5.55
CA ASP A 10 -6.62 9.19 -4.68
C ASP A 10 -5.43 10.19 -4.61
N GLU A 11 -4.25 9.81 -5.10
CA GLU A 11 -3.16 10.74 -5.35
C GLU A 11 -3.35 11.60 -6.61
N ALA A 12 -4.16 11.15 -7.55
CA ALA A 12 -4.52 11.92 -8.75
C ALA A 12 -5.70 12.87 -8.51
N ALA A 13 -6.74 12.38 -7.80
CA ALA A 13 -7.97 13.15 -7.55
C ALA A 13 -8.67 12.68 -6.27
N ASP A 14 -9.39 13.58 -5.61
CA ASP A 14 -10.13 13.24 -4.41
C ASP A 14 -11.42 12.47 -4.72
N CYS A 15 -12.15 12.87 -5.77
CA CYS A 15 -13.41 12.22 -6.14
C CYS A 15 -13.19 10.96 -7.00
N ILE A 16 -14.12 10.01 -6.90
CA ILE A 16 -14.03 8.73 -7.62
C ILE A 16 -13.99 8.90 -9.15
N GLN A 17 -14.71 9.88 -9.71
CA GLN A 17 -14.73 10.16 -11.14
C GLN A 17 -13.33 10.58 -11.63
N GLY A 18 -12.63 11.43 -10.89
CA GLY A 18 -11.26 11.82 -11.20
C GLY A 18 -10.28 10.66 -11.08
N GLN A 19 -10.45 9.80 -10.07
CA GLN A 19 -9.64 8.59 -9.90
C GLN A 19 -9.82 7.61 -11.07
N ILE A 20 -11.05 7.38 -11.49
CA ILE A 20 -11.39 6.57 -12.66
C ILE A 20 -10.76 7.15 -13.92
N ALA A 21 -10.94 8.46 -14.15
CA ALA A 21 -10.37 9.14 -15.33
C ALA A 21 -8.83 9.01 -15.36
N ALA A 22 -8.16 9.08 -14.22
CA ALA A 22 -6.71 8.95 -14.12
C ALA A 22 -6.22 7.56 -14.56
N VAL A 23 -6.84 6.47 -14.08
CA VAL A 23 -6.45 5.11 -14.48
C VAL A 23 -6.81 4.81 -15.93
N GLN A 24 -7.96 5.29 -16.41
CA GLN A 24 -8.35 5.17 -17.82
C GLN A 24 -7.40 5.91 -18.76
N ALA A 25 -6.88 7.08 -18.38
CA ALA A 25 -5.90 7.84 -19.14
C ALA A 25 -4.54 7.13 -19.26
N LEU A 26 -4.25 6.19 -18.35
CA LEU A 26 -3.11 5.25 -18.43
C LEU A 26 -3.45 3.99 -19.24
N GLY A 27 -4.71 3.79 -19.65
CA GLY A 27 -5.14 2.54 -20.26
C GLY A 27 -5.27 1.37 -19.28
N TRP A 28 -5.30 1.65 -17.97
CA TRP A 28 -5.47 0.62 -16.95
C TRP A 28 -6.94 0.35 -16.69
N ASN A 29 -7.26 -0.87 -16.26
CA ASN A 29 -8.63 -1.31 -15.98
C ASN A 29 -8.88 -1.58 -14.49
N CYS A 30 -7.93 -1.25 -13.63
CA CYS A 30 -8.09 -1.39 -12.19
C CYS A 30 -7.39 -0.25 -11.43
N LEU A 31 -7.88 0.02 -10.22
CA LEU A 31 -7.26 0.88 -9.24
C LEU A 31 -7.14 0.17 -7.90
N GLU A 32 -6.22 0.61 -7.06
CA GLU A 32 -6.17 0.27 -5.64
C GLU A 32 -6.95 1.33 -4.86
N ALA A 33 -8.05 0.94 -4.19
CA ALA A 33 -8.90 1.90 -3.51
C ALA A 33 -8.35 2.21 -2.11
N ARG A 34 -8.22 3.50 -1.78
CA ARG A 34 -7.83 3.98 -0.45
C ARG A 34 -8.83 5.01 0.05
N ASN A 35 -8.77 6.24 -0.43
CA ASN A 35 -9.68 7.29 -0.01
C ASN A 35 -10.55 7.79 -1.18
N VAL A 36 -11.76 8.21 -0.85
CA VAL A 36 -12.64 8.99 -1.72
C VAL A 36 -13.13 10.20 -0.93
N ASN A 37 -12.94 11.41 -1.46
CA ASN A 37 -13.27 12.66 -0.79
C ASN A 37 -12.67 12.76 0.64
N GLY A 38 -11.42 12.31 0.80
CA GLY A 38 -10.69 12.35 2.06
C GLY A 38 -11.08 11.30 3.11
N LYS A 39 -12.03 10.40 2.82
CA LYS A 39 -12.42 9.30 3.70
C LYS A 39 -11.99 7.96 3.13
N ASN A 40 -11.48 7.06 3.99
CA ASN A 40 -11.18 5.71 3.53
C ASN A 40 -12.45 5.00 3.03
N LEU A 41 -12.31 4.14 2.03
CA LEU A 41 -13.42 3.44 1.39
C LEU A 41 -14.33 2.72 2.40
N HIS A 42 -13.76 2.13 3.46
CA HIS A 42 -14.55 1.43 4.48
C HIS A 42 -15.28 2.37 5.44
N ASP A 43 -14.97 3.66 5.44
CA ASP A 43 -15.59 4.70 6.31
C ASP A 43 -16.56 5.62 5.57
N LEU A 44 -16.76 5.42 4.27
CA LEU A 44 -17.75 6.19 3.52
C LEU A 44 -19.16 5.96 4.08
N ASP A 45 -20.02 6.97 4.03
CA ASP A 45 -21.45 6.75 4.26
C ASP A 45 -22.07 5.95 3.10
N GLU A 46 -23.23 5.34 3.34
CA GLU A 46 -23.84 4.41 2.40
C GLU A 46 -24.24 5.07 1.07
N VAL A 47 -24.59 6.36 1.08
CA VAL A 47 -24.97 7.10 -0.14
C VAL A 47 -23.74 7.30 -1.02
N VAL A 48 -22.66 7.83 -0.43
CA VAL A 48 -21.39 8.03 -1.16
C VAL A 48 -20.82 6.70 -1.63
N PHE A 49 -20.88 5.65 -0.79
CA PHE A 49 -20.42 4.32 -1.21
C PHE A 49 -21.22 3.76 -2.39
N ALA A 50 -22.54 3.92 -2.41
CA ALA A 50 -23.37 3.52 -3.54
C ALA A 50 -23.01 4.27 -4.83
N ASP A 51 -22.71 5.57 -4.74
CA ASP A 51 -22.24 6.36 -5.87
C ASP A 51 -20.88 5.89 -6.38
N VAL A 52 -19.96 5.53 -5.47
CA VAL A 52 -18.65 4.94 -5.83
C VAL A 52 -18.83 3.63 -6.58
N VAL A 53 -19.67 2.73 -6.06
CA VAL A 53 -19.97 1.43 -6.70
C VAL A 53 -20.50 1.66 -8.11
N LYS A 54 -21.50 2.52 -8.25
CA LYS A 54 -22.11 2.82 -9.56
C LYS A 54 -21.08 3.41 -10.54
N ALA A 55 -20.25 4.34 -10.10
CA ALA A 55 -19.24 4.96 -10.96
C ALA A 55 -18.21 3.94 -11.47
N LEU A 56 -17.77 3.02 -10.62
CA LEU A 56 -16.82 1.96 -10.97
C LEU A 56 -17.46 0.94 -11.94
N GLU A 57 -18.73 0.55 -11.71
CA GLU A 57 -19.48 -0.34 -12.58
C GLU A 57 -19.72 0.29 -13.96
N ASP A 58 -20.18 1.55 -14.02
CA ASP A 58 -20.43 2.27 -15.28
C ASP A 58 -19.14 2.44 -16.11
N ALA A 59 -17.98 2.56 -15.45
CA ALA A 59 -16.67 2.73 -16.09
C ALA A 59 -15.96 1.41 -16.40
N GLU A 60 -16.50 0.27 -15.95
CA GLU A 60 -15.87 -1.06 -16.04
C GLU A 60 -14.46 -1.11 -15.38
N ILE A 61 -14.24 -0.29 -14.33
CA ILE A 61 -13.00 -0.28 -13.55
C ILE A 61 -13.14 -1.19 -12.33
N ARG A 62 -12.22 -2.12 -12.21
CA ARG A 62 -12.12 -3.03 -11.05
C ARG A 62 -11.32 -2.39 -9.91
N VAL A 63 -11.59 -2.81 -8.70
CA VAL A 63 -10.73 -2.54 -7.53
C VAL A 63 -9.95 -3.81 -7.20
N ASN A 64 -8.61 -3.75 -7.32
CA ASN A 64 -7.77 -4.92 -7.07
C ASN A 64 -7.53 -5.17 -5.56
N ALA A 65 -7.36 -4.11 -4.78
CA ALA A 65 -7.14 -4.19 -3.34
C ALA A 65 -7.72 -2.98 -2.61
N LEU A 66 -8.00 -3.16 -1.32
CA LEU A 66 -8.37 -2.08 -0.40
C LEU A 66 -7.16 -1.65 0.43
N GLY A 67 -6.69 -0.45 0.23
CA GLY A 67 -5.71 0.24 1.07
C GLY A 67 -6.35 0.73 2.38
N SER A 68 -6.65 -0.20 3.29
CA SER A 68 -7.34 0.11 4.54
C SER A 68 -6.44 0.82 5.55
N ASN A 69 -7.06 1.41 6.58
CA ASN A 69 -6.39 1.99 7.75
C ASN A 69 -6.37 1.03 8.96
N ILE A 70 -6.70 -0.24 8.76
CA ILE A 70 -6.80 -1.24 9.83
C ILE A 70 -5.44 -1.47 10.47
N ALA A 71 -5.36 -1.28 11.78
CA ALA A 71 -4.15 -1.43 12.58
C ALA A 71 -2.95 -0.57 12.11
N ASN A 72 -3.21 0.60 11.52
CA ASN A 72 -2.19 1.48 10.98
C ASN A 72 -1.38 2.23 12.07
N TRP A 73 -0.43 3.04 11.63
CA TRP A 73 0.47 3.83 12.50
C TRP A 73 -0.22 4.88 13.38
N SER A 74 -1.50 5.16 13.18
CA SER A 74 -2.26 6.08 14.03
C SER A 74 -2.92 5.40 15.24
N LYS A 75 -2.84 4.07 15.33
CA LYS A 75 -3.47 3.25 16.35
C LYS A 75 -2.42 2.63 17.26
N SER A 76 -2.51 2.88 18.57
CA SER A 76 -1.62 2.25 19.54
C SER A 76 -2.04 0.81 19.83
N ILE A 77 -1.04 -0.07 20.01
CA ILE A 77 -1.31 -1.43 20.49
C ILE A 77 -1.75 -1.43 21.96
N GLU A 78 -1.48 -0.36 22.70
CA GLU A 78 -1.89 -0.17 24.09
C GLU A 78 -3.38 0.20 24.22
N ASP A 79 -4.01 0.66 23.11
CA ASP A 79 -5.44 0.93 23.08
C ASP A 79 -6.26 -0.37 22.95
N PRO A 80 -7.54 -0.36 23.36
CA PRO A 80 -8.46 -1.48 23.11
C PRO A 80 -8.52 -1.84 21.61
N PRO A 81 -8.71 -3.14 21.26
CA PRO A 81 -8.71 -3.61 19.87
C PRO A 81 -9.95 -3.20 19.07
N ASP A 82 -10.97 -2.66 19.71
CA ASP A 82 -12.32 -2.47 19.15
C ASP A 82 -12.34 -1.63 17.89
N SER A 83 -11.54 -0.56 17.82
CA SER A 83 -11.52 0.33 16.65
C SER A 83 -11.10 -0.41 15.37
N SER A 84 -10.07 -1.25 15.42
CA SER A 84 -9.63 -2.04 14.26
C SER A 84 -10.65 -3.12 13.89
N LEU A 85 -11.30 -3.74 14.87
CA LEU A 85 -12.34 -4.74 14.62
C LEU A 85 -13.61 -4.14 14.01
N GLU A 86 -13.97 -2.92 14.40
CA GLU A 86 -15.08 -2.18 13.77
C GLU A 86 -14.76 -1.80 12.33
N GLU A 87 -13.53 -1.39 12.04
CA GLU A 87 -13.09 -1.15 10.66
C GLU A 87 -13.18 -2.43 9.80
N VAL A 88 -12.76 -3.58 10.33
CA VAL A 88 -12.91 -4.88 9.65
C VAL A 88 -14.39 -5.16 9.33
N ARG A 89 -15.29 -4.97 10.29
CA ARG A 89 -16.74 -5.19 10.10
C ARG A 89 -17.35 -4.27 9.04
N ARG A 90 -16.83 -3.03 8.90
CA ARG A 90 -17.26 -2.11 7.83
C ARG A 90 -16.61 -2.43 6.49
N ALA A 91 -15.36 -2.88 6.47
CA ALA A 91 -14.61 -3.18 5.26
C ALA A 91 -15.17 -4.41 4.52
N ILE A 92 -15.45 -5.49 5.23
CA ILE A 92 -15.89 -6.77 4.64
C ILE A 92 -17.08 -6.62 3.68
N PRO A 93 -18.25 -6.07 4.07
CA PRO A 93 -19.38 -5.99 3.15
C PRO A 93 -19.11 -5.10 1.94
N ARG A 94 -18.28 -4.08 2.06
CA ARG A 94 -17.89 -3.18 0.97
C ARG A 94 -16.96 -3.87 -0.01
N MET A 95 -16.00 -4.63 0.49
CA MET A 95 -15.12 -5.44 -0.34
C MET A 95 -15.91 -6.48 -1.14
N LEU A 96 -16.83 -7.18 -0.49
CA LEU A 96 -17.70 -8.16 -1.15
C LEU A 96 -18.57 -7.52 -2.24
N ARG A 97 -19.14 -6.33 -1.96
CA ARG A 97 -19.96 -5.59 -2.93
C ARG A 97 -19.17 -5.14 -4.17
N LEU A 98 -17.89 -4.78 -4.02
CA LEU A 98 -17.01 -4.35 -5.10
C LEU A 98 -16.18 -5.50 -5.72
N GLY A 99 -16.31 -6.74 -5.21
CA GLY A 99 -15.52 -7.87 -5.67
C GLY A 99 -14.04 -7.78 -5.31
N ILE A 100 -13.67 -6.96 -4.32
CA ILE A 100 -12.29 -6.82 -3.84
C ILE A 100 -11.93 -8.05 -3.03
N ARG A 101 -10.79 -8.67 -3.35
CA ARG A 101 -10.32 -9.87 -2.62
C ARG A 101 -9.19 -9.57 -1.64
N GLN A 102 -8.35 -8.60 -1.92
CA GLN A 102 -7.16 -8.28 -1.11
C GLN A 102 -7.38 -7.01 -0.30
N VAL A 103 -6.90 -7.03 0.94
CA VAL A 103 -6.95 -5.87 1.83
C VAL A 103 -5.63 -5.68 2.55
N ARG A 104 -5.15 -4.42 2.54
CA ARG A 104 -4.01 -4.04 3.34
C ARG A 104 -4.37 -4.01 4.82
N VAL A 105 -3.54 -4.65 5.64
CA VAL A 105 -3.55 -4.55 7.10
C VAL A 105 -2.16 -4.16 7.60
N MET A 106 -2.08 -3.58 8.78
CA MET A 106 -0.83 -3.17 9.40
C MET A 106 -0.70 -3.77 10.81
N SER A 107 0.34 -3.39 11.57
CA SER A 107 0.64 -3.99 12.87
C SER A 107 0.76 -2.96 14.00
N TYR A 108 -0.05 -1.89 13.93
CA TYR A 108 -0.14 -0.78 14.88
C TYR A 108 1.11 0.12 14.93
N ALA A 109 0.96 1.29 15.55
CA ALA A 109 2.04 2.25 15.77
C ALA A 109 3.24 1.64 16.50
N ILE A 110 4.42 2.14 16.18
CA ILE A 110 5.64 1.86 16.95
C ILE A 110 5.53 2.55 18.29
N LEU A 111 5.84 1.84 19.37
CA LEU A 111 5.94 2.42 20.71
C LEU A 111 7.32 3.07 20.86
N ALA A 112 7.41 4.36 20.53
CA ALA A 112 8.68 5.08 20.50
C ALA A 112 9.42 5.14 21.86
N GLN A 113 8.67 4.99 22.96
CA GLN A 113 9.21 4.94 24.33
C GLN A 113 9.78 3.58 24.74
N ARG A 114 9.59 2.53 23.90
CA ARG A 114 10.07 1.17 24.16
C ARG A 114 11.16 0.79 23.16
N ALA A 115 12.08 -0.10 23.54
CA ALA A 115 13.08 -0.63 22.63
C ALA A 115 12.45 -1.40 21.44
N ALA A 116 13.20 -1.57 20.35
CA ALA A 116 12.72 -2.27 19.15
C ALA A 116 12.24 -3.71 19.44
N ASP A 117 12.88 -4.40 20.38
CA ASP A 117 12.51 -5.77 20.77
C ASP A 117 11.48 -5.83 21.92
N ASP A 118 11.03 -4.66 22.43
CA ASP A 118 9.98 -4.55 23.44
C ASP A 118 8.75 -3.80 22.89
N GLN A 119 8.16 -4.33 21.85
CA GLN A 119 7.05 -3.71 21.12
C GLN A 119 5.70 -4.42 21.30
N MET A 120 5.52 -5.17 22.39
CA MET A 120 4.31 -5.98 22.65
C MET A 120 3.98 -6.93 21.48
N GLU A 121 4.97 -7.62 20.95
CA GLU A 121 4.84 -8.46 19.76
C GLU A 121 3.73 -9.50 19.87
N ASP A 122 3.63 -10.21 20.99
CA ASP A 122 2.61 -11.25 21.20
C ASP A 122 1.19 -10.70 21.07
N GLU A 123 0.92 -9.52 21.64
CA GLU A 123 -0.37 -8.86 21.53
C GLU A 123 -0.65 -8.41 20.09
N ARG A 124 0.35 -7.88 19.38
CA ARG A 124 0.21 -7.49 17.97
C ARG A 124 -0.14 -8.67 17.09
N VAL A 125 0.57 -9.77 17.26
CA VAL A 125 0.31 -11.01 16.52
C VAL A 125 -1.07 -11.57 16.85
N ALA A 126 -1.46 -11.60 18.12
CA ALA A 126 -2.79 -12.07 18.52
C ALA A 126 -3.92 -11.23 17.88
N ARG A 127 -3.82 -9.89 17.91
CA ARG A 127 -4.81 -9.02 17.28
C ARG A 127 -4.81 -9.15 15.76
N LEU A 128 -3.64 -9.24 15.15
CA LEU A 128 -3.53 -9.42 13.70
C LEU A 128 -4.11 -10.77 13.26
N GLN A 129 -3.92 -11.83 14.05
CA GLN A 129 -4.55 -13.13 13.80
C GLN A 129 -6.09 -13.00 13.76
N ILE A 130 -6.69 -12.32 14.76
CA ILE A 130 -8.16 -12.11 14.80
C ILE A 130 -8.62 -11.33 13.55
N VAL A 131 -7.94 -10.26 13.19
CA VAL A 131 -8.24 -9.46 11.99
C VAL A 131 -8.18 -10.32 10.73
N CYS A 132 -7.12 -11.12 10.60
CA CYS A 132 -6.93 -11.99 9.44
C CYS A 132 -8.01 -13.09 9.37
N ASP A 133 -8.38 -13.68 10.48
CA ASP A 133 -9.38 -14.73 10.54
C ASP A 133 -10.77 -14.22 10.15
N LEU A 134 -11.13 -13.00 10.56
CA LEU A 134 -12.38 -12.36 10.15
C LEU A 134 -12.45 -12.14 8.63
N PHE A 135 -11.38 -11.66 7.99
CA PHE A 135 -11.35 -11.52 6.54
C PHE A 135 -11.39 -12.87 5.82
N ARG A 136 -10.63 -13.85 6.28
CA ARG A 136 -10.57 -15.19 5.66
C ARG A 136 -11.86 -15.95 5.78
N ALA A 137 -12.61 -15.77 6.86
CA ALA A 137 -13.93 -16.37 7.01
C ALA A 137 -14.90 -16.00 5.86
N GLU A 138 -14.67 -14.83 5.24
CA GLU A 138 -15.44 -14.33 4.09
C GLU A 138 -14.70 -14.55 2.75
N GLY A 139 -13.63 -15.34 2.72
CA GLY A 139 -12.85 -15.63 1.51
C GLY A 139 -11.96 -14.47 1.04
N LEU A 140 -11.69 -13.50 1.91
CA LEU A 140 -10.85 -12.34 1.62
C LEU A 140 -9.41 -12.59 2.09
N GLU A 141 -8.45 -11.96 1.42
CA GLU A 141 -7.01 -12.13 1.66
C GLU A 141 -6.41 -10.87 2.30
N PRO A 142 -6.15 -10.86 3.61
CA PRO A 142 -5.40 -9.80 4.24
C PRO A 142 -3.92 -9.89 3.87
N LEU A 143 -3.31 -8.72 3.55
CA LEU A 143 -1.90 -8.56 3.23
C LEU A 143 -1.29 -7.53 4.20
N HIS A 144 -0.18 -7.89 4.84
CA HIS A 144 0.53 -7.00 5.75
C HIS A 144 1.52 -6.11 5.01
N GLU A 145 1.47 -4.79 5.25
CA GLU A 145 2.41 -3.85 4.62
C GLU A 145 3.55 -3.46 5.57
N ASN A 146 4.78 -3.42 5.03
CA ASN A 146 5.96 -2.85 5.68
C ASN A 146 5.88 -1.30 5.69
N CYS A 147 4.97 -0.74 6.46
CA CYS A 147 4.74 0.70 6.55
C CYS A 147 5.37 1.29 7.83
N MET A 148 5.04 2.55 8.19
CA MET A 148 5.46 3.22 9.43
C MET A 148 4.78 2.63 10.68
N ASN A 149 4.82 1.31 10.81
CA ASN A 149 4.24 0.53 11.89
C ASN A 149 5.27 -0.47 12.42
N TYR A 150 4.90 -1.30 13.40
CA TYR A 150 5.80 -2.31 13.97
C TYR A 150 6.49 -3.17 12.92
N GLY A 151 5.76 -3.69 11.93
CA GLY A 151 6.33 -4.53 10.87
C GLY A 151 7.28 -3.78 9.93
N GLY A 152 7.24 -2.45 9.89
CA GLY A 152 8.17 -1.61 9.10
C GLY A 152 9.51 -1.34 9.80
N LEU A 153 9.67 -1.70 11.08
CA LEU A 153 10.91 -1.47 11.81
C LEU A 153 12.13 -2.12 11.14
N SER A 154 11.97 -3.34 10.63
CA SER A 154 12.99 -4.02 9.83
C SER A 154 12.38 -5.22 9.10
N TRP A 155 13.12 -5.81 8.17
CA TRP A 155 12.68 -7.05 7.53
C TRP A 155 12.43 -8.19 8.53
N GLN A 156 13.18 -8.25 9.64
CA GLN A 156 12.93 -9.20 10.72
C GLN A 156 11.55 -8.96 11.36
N HIS A 157 11.22 -7.70 11.68
CA HIS A 157 9.90 -7.35 12.23
C HIS A 157 8.77 -7.58 11.24
N THR A 158 9.02 -7.45 9.92
CA THR A 158 8.05 -7.84 8.88
C THR A 158 7.80 -9.35 8.88
N LEU A 159 8.84 -10.17 9.04
CA LEU A 159 8.71 -11.63 9.01
C LEU A 159 8.04 -12.21 10.24
N ARG A 160 8.24 -11.63 11.43
CA ARG A 160 7.65 -12.13 12.69
C ARG A 160 6.13 -12.36 12.62
N PRO A 161 5.28 -11.39 12.19
CA PRO A 161 3.85 -11.66 11.99
C PRO A 161 3.57 -12.65 10.86
N ILE A 162 4.38 -12.71 9.81
CA ILE A 162 4.20 -13.66 8.70
C ILE A 162 4.43 -15.11 9.16
N GLU A 163 5.43 -15.33 10.00
CA GLU A 163 5.73 -16.65 10.55
C GLU A 163 4.69 -17.12 11.58
N ARG A 164 4.07 -16.17 12.29
CA ARG A 164 3.17 -16.45 13.42
C ARG A 164 1.68 -16.39 13.07
N VAL A 165 1.30 -15.72 11.98
CA VAL A 165 -0.08 -15.64 11.48
C VAL A 165 -0.22 -16.50 10.23
N PRO A 166 -0.75 -17.74 10.32
CA PRO A 166 -0.77 -18.68 9.21
C PRO A 166 -1.37 -18.09 7.93
N GLY A 167 -0.65 -18.20 6.80
CA GLY A 167 -1.12 -17.76 5.49
C GLY A 167 -1.15 -16.24 5.29
N LEU A 168 -0.61 -15.43 6.21
CA LEU A 168 -0.44 -14.00 5.98
C LEU A 168 0.67 -13.78 4.94
N ARG A 169 0.39 -12.91 3.97
CA ARG A 169 1.33 -12.52 2.92
C ARG A 169 1.57 -11.01 3.00
N LEU A 170 2.46 -10.52 2.15
CA LEU A 170 2.95 -9.14 2.22
C LEU A 170 2.50 -8.27 1.04
N ILE A 171 2.27 -7.00 1.35
CA ILE A 171 2.49 -5.88 0.44
C ILE A 171 3.89 -5.34 0.76
N PHE A 172 4.74 -5.27 -0.24
CA PHE A 172 6.05 -4.64 -0.11
C PHE A 172 6.02 -3.23 -0.70
N ASP A 173 6.18 -2.23 0.15
CA ASP A 173 6.43 -0.85 -0.29
C ASP A 173 7.94 -0.62 -0.41
N THR A 174 8.37 -0.18 -1.58
CA THR A 174 9.79 -0.05 -1.92
C THR A 174 10.48 1.10 -1.21
N ALA A 175 9.77 2.15 -0.81
CA ALA A 175 10.38 3.31 -0.17
C ALA A 175 10.39 3.22 1.37
N ASN A 176 9.45 2.51 1.96
CA ASN A 176 9.31 2.48 3.42
C ASN A 176 10.57 2.00 4.17
N PRO A 177 11.40 1.06 3.66
CA PRO A 177 12.69 0.73 4.30
C PRO A 177 13.65 1.91 4.41
N GLY A 178 13.52 2.89 3.53
CA GLY A 178 14.34 4.11 3.54
C GLY A 178 13.89 5.18 4.54
N LEU A 179 12.80 4.96 5.25
CA LEU A 179 12.35 5.87 6.31
C LEU A 179 13.19 5.68 7.57
N GLU A 180 13.43 6.77 8.28
CA GLU A 180 13.97 6.70 9.63
C GLU A 180 12.81 6.59 10.62
N LEU A 181 12.75 5.46 11.32
CA LEU A 181 11.69 5.18 12.28
C LEU A 181 12.26 5.15 13.70
N PRO A 182 11.45 5.35 14.74
CA PRO A 182 11.89 5.16 16.11
C PRO A 182 12.57 3.78 16.27
N HIS A 183 13.79 3.76 16.79
CA HIS A 183 14.60 2.56 16.98
C HIS A 183 15.02 1.80 15.71
N SER A 184 14.79 2.36 14.54
CA SER A 184 15.21 1.74 13.28
C SER A 184 15.82 2.77 12.34
N PRO A 185 17.11 2.65 12.00
CA PRO A 185 17.74 3.47 10.98
C PRO A 185 17.17 3.12 9.60
N ARG A 186 17.42 4.00 8.65
CA ARG A 186 17.11 3.74 7.23
C ARG A 186 17.79 2.47 6.74
N GLN A 187 17.07 1.65 6.01
CA GLN A 187 17.52 0.37 5.48
C GLN A 187 17.57 0.40 3.96
N SER A 188 18.37 -0.49 3.36
CA SER A 188 18.35 -0.74 1.93
C SER A 188 17.05 -1.41 1.51
N SER A 189 16.37 -0.86 0.51
CA SER A 189 15.16 -1.47 -0.05
C SER A 189 15.45 -2.82 -0.69
N TRP A 190 16.61 -2.96 -1.33
CA TRP A 190 17.04 -4.22 -1.91
C TRP A 190 17.30 -5.31 -0.87
N GLU A 191 18.03 -4.99 0.20
CA GLU A 191 18.30 -5.94 1.26
C GLU A 191 16.99 -6.37 1.94
N PHE A 192 16.13 -5.42 2.27
CA PHE A 192 14.81 -5.69 2.83
C PHE A 192 14.00 -6.63 1.93
N TYR A 193 13.89 -6.29 0.65
CA TYR A 193 13.21 -7.07 -0.37
C TYR A 193 13.72 -8.51 -0.44
N GLN A 194 15.04 -8.72 -0.47
CA GLN A 194 15.64 -10.07 -0.59
C GLN A 194 15.17 -11.00 0.53
N HIS A 195 15.03 -10.49 1.76
CA HIS A 195 14.61 -11.30 2.90
C HIS A 195 13.12 -11.64 2.88
N ILE A 196 12.27 -10.73 2.42
CA ILE A 196 10.81 -10.91 2.45
C ILE A 196 10.21 -11.42 1.13
N ARG A 197 10.98 -11.47 0.06
CA ARG A 197 10.56 -11.81 -1.31
C ARG A 197 9.62 -13.02 -1.42
N PRO A 198 9.83 -14.16 -0.73
CA PRO A 198 8.97 -15.32 -0.87
C PRO A 198 7.53 -15.10 -0.40
N HIS A 199 7.29 -14.06 0.38
CA HIS A 199 6.00 -13.76 0.99
C HIS A 199 5.23 -12.64 0.29
N ILE A 200 5.83 -11.98 -0.72
CA ILE A 200 5.23 -10.83 -1.40
C ILE A 200 4.08 -11.27 -2.30
N ALA A 201 2.90 -10.70 -2.06
CA ALA A 201 1.70 -10.87 -2.89
C ALA A 201 1.43 -9.66 -3.78
N HIS A 202 1.79 -8.47 -3.32
CA HIS A 202 1.54 -7.19 -3.96
C HIS A 202 2.69 -6.24 -3.70
N ILE A 203 2.95 -5.29 -4.60
CA ILE A 203 4.06 -4.33 -4.46
C ILE A 203 3.55 -2.92 -4.66
N HIS A 204 3.91 -2.03 -3.73
CA HIS A 204 3.79 -0.59 -3.87
C HIS A 204 5.11 -0.02 -4.35
N ILE A 205 5.07 0.71 -5.46
CA ILE A 205 6.23 1.39 -6.01
C ILE A 205 6.18 2.86 -5.60
N LYS A 206 7.13 3.20 -4.76
CA LYS A 206 7.40 4.53 -4.30
C LYS A 206 8.91 4.74 -4.34
N ASP A 207 9.38 5.81 -4.96
CA ASP A 207 10.81 6.10 -5.06
C ASP A 207 11.16 7.42 -4.38
N MET A 208 12.32 7.46 -3.76
CA MET A 208 12.76 8.62 -3.01
C MET A 208 14.26 8.63 -2.82
N VAL A 209 14.76 9.78 -2.39
CA VAL A 209 16.10 9.96 -1.82
C VAL A 209 16.02 10.75 -0.53
N TRP A 210 17.01 10.58 0.33
CA TRP A 210 17.20 11.48 1.45
C TRP A 210 18.01 12.71 1.00
N ASP A 211 17.45 13.89 1.19
CA ASP A 211 18.12 15.17 0.92
C ASP A 211 18.92 15.59 2.16
N ASP A 212 20.23 15.40 2.13
CA ASP A 212 21.12 15.70 3.25
C ASP A 212 21.21 17.19 3.58
N GLU A 213 21.02 18.06 2.61
CA GLU A 213 21.04 19.51 2.82
C GLU A 213 19.78 19.98 3.55
N LYS A 214 18.61 19.49 3.11
CA LYS A 214 17.31 19.87 3.65
C LYS A 214 16.85 18.99 4.83
N LYS A 215 17.61 17.93 5.14
CA LYS A 215 17.26 16.93 6.17
C LYS A 215 15.81 16.41 6.03
N LYS A 216 15.41 16.08 4.80
CA LYS A 216 14.08 15.57 4.48
C LYS A 216 14.08 14.60 3.31
N ILE A 217 13.00 13.83 3.21
CA ILE A 217 12.74 12.97 2.07
C ILE A 217 12.34 13.82 0.87
N ARG A 218 12.83 13.42 -0.30
CA ARG A 218 12.38 13.91 -1.60
C ARG A 218 11.89 12.72 -2.41
N TYR A 219 10.59 12.67 -2.67
CA TYR A 219 9.98 11.67 -3.54
C TYR A 219 10.29 12.00 -5.00
N LEU A 220 10.51 10.96 -5.80
CA LEU A 220 10.97 11.03 -7.18
C LEU A 220 10.17 10.08 -8.06
N PHE A 221 10.27 10.24 -9.38
CA PHE A 221 9.72 9.28 -10.31
C PHE A 221 10.42 7.92 -10.20
N PRO A 222 9.73 6.81 -10.55
CA PRO A 222 10.26 5.47 -10.34
C PRO A 222 11.57 5.27 -11.12
N GLY A 223 12.59 4.79 -10.43
CA GLY A 223 13.93 4.57 -10.98
C GLY A 223 14.86 5.77 -10.97
N GLU A 224 14.42 6.93 -10.47
CA GLU A 224 15.24 8.14 -10.28
C GLU A 224 15.80 8.27 -8.85
N GLY A 225 15.24 7.52 -7.91
CA GLY A 225 15.68 7.50 -6.53
C GLY A 225 16.70 6.40 -6.22
N ASP A 226 16.85 6.09 -4.94
CA ASP A 226 17.79 5.09 -4.44
C ASP A 226 17.13 3.84 -3.84
N ARG A 227 15.85 3.56 -4.24
CA ARG A 227 15.07 2.43 -3.74
C ARG A 227 15.22 1.14 -4.55
N ASP A 228 16.24 1.03 -5.41
CA ASP A 228 16.58 -0.17 -6.18
C ASP A 228 15.46 -0.69 -7.10
N ILE A 229 14.52 0.16 -7.55
CA ILE A 229 13.32 -0.25 -8.31
C ILE A 229 13.66 -1.12 -9.52
N LYS A 230 14.64 -0.71 -10.33
CA LYS A 230 15.04 -1.47 -11.53
C LYS A 230 15.56 -2.86 -11.18
N ARG A 231 16.31 -2.97 -10.08
CA ARG A 231 16.87 -4.25 -9.61
C ARG A 231 15.77 -5.15 -9.07
N ILE A 232 14.81 -4.58 -8.33
CA ILE A 232 13.64 -5.31 -7.83
C ILE A 232 12.80 -5.84 -9.00
N LEU A 233 12.51 -5.01 -10.01
CA LEU A 233 11.76 -5.44 -11.20
C LEU A 233 12.45 -6.58 -11.96
N ALA A 234 13.77 -6.51 -12.10
CA ALA A 234 14.53 -7.58 -12.74
C ALA A 234 14.44 -8.92 -11.97
N ASP A 235 14.46 -8.86 -10.64
CA ASP A 235 14.30 -10.05 -9.80
C ASP A 235 12.85 -10.56 -9.78
N LEU A 236 11.85 -9.70 -9.83
CA LEU A 236 10.44 -10.06 -9.99
C LEU A 236 10.23 -10.87 -11.29
N LYS A 237 10.88 -10.43 -12.38
CA LYS A 237 10.88 -11.18 -13.64
C LYS A 237 11.55 -12.55 -13.47
N ALA A 238 12.70 -12.60 -12.84
CA ALA A 238 13.46 -13.86 -12.64
C ALA A 238 12.72 -14.85 -11.72
N SER A 239 11.91 -14.35 -10.77
CA SER A 239 11.15 -15.17 -9.81
C SER A 239 9.73 -15.53 -10.26
N ASP A 240 9.35 -15.22 -11.51
CA ASP A 240 7.99 -15.47 -12.06
C ASP A 240 6.87 -14.82 -11.25
N TYR A 241 7.09 -13.60 -10.77
CA TYR A 241 6.08 -12.83 -10.06
C TYR A 241 4.86 -12.53 -10.94
N LYS A 242 3.65 -12.69 -10.39
CA LYS A 242 2.36 -12.53 -11.10
C LYS A 242 1.37 -11.62 -10.36
N GLY A 243 1.84 -10.92 -9.35
CA GLY A 243 1.01 -10.00 -8.56
C GLY A 243 0.84 -8.64 -9.19
N GLY A 244 0.17 -7.76 -8.46
CA GLY A 244 0.01 -6.36 -8.84
C GLY A 244 1.23 -5.52 -8.54
N ILE A 245 1.46 -4.53 -9.38
CA ILE A 245 2.43 -3.46 -9.17
C ILE A 245 1.64 -2.15 -9.10
N SER A 246 1.56 -1.59 -7.91
CA SER A 246 0.77 -0.40 -7.59
C SER A 246 1.67 0.83 -7.46
N ILE A 247 1.33 1.91 -8.13
CA ILE A 247 2.07 3.17 -7.95
C ILE A 247 1.54 3.96 -6.75
N GLU A 248 2.47 4.52 -5.97
CA GLU A 248 2.21 5.41 -4.84
C GLU A 248 3.20 6.60 -4.89
N PRO A 249 2.97 7.60 -5.75
CA PRO A 249 3.94 8.66 -6.05
C PRO A 249 4.41 9.50 -4.88
N HIS A 250 3.53 9.93 -3.97
CA HIS A 250 3.80 10.82 -2.84
C HIS A 250 4.49 12.16 -3.20
N MET A 251 4.57 12.50 -4.48
CA MET A 251 5.28 13.69 -4.95
C MET A 251 4.47 14.98 -4.82
N GLN A 252 3.16 14.90 -5.01
CA GLN A 252 2.24 16.03 -4.99
C GLN A 252 1.22 15.95 -3.84
N VAL A 253 1.02 14.77 -3.30
CA VAL A 253 0.17 14.50 -2.13
C VAL A 253 0.90 13.52 -1.24
N VAL A 254 1.11 13.88 0.01
CA VAL A 254 1.63 12.98 1.04
C VAL A 254 0.57 12.85 2.12
N LEU A 255 -0.10 11.71 2.18
CA LEU A 255 -1.29 11.51 3.04
C LEU A 255 -1.02 11.72 4.53
N HIS A 256 0.22 11.51 4.97
CA HIS A 256 0.63 11.72 6.35
C HIS A 256 1.30 13.08 6.59
N ASP A 257 1.40 13.94 5.56
CA ASP A 257 1.97 15.29 5.66
C ASP A 257 1.08 16.30 4.92
N SER A 258 0.18 16.94 5.65
CA SER A 258 -0.74 17.95 5.13
C SER A 258 -0.06 19.25 4.65
N SER A 259 1.23 19.42 4.86
CA SER A 259 2.00 20.54 4.31
C SER A 259 2.29 20.39 2.81
N VAL A 260 2.15 19.17 2.27
CA VAL A 260 2.29 18.88 0.85
C VAL A 260 0.90 18.87 0.22
N THR A 261 0.51 20.01 -0.35
CA THR A 261 -0.74 20.16 -1.10
C THR A 261 -0.43 20.74 -2.49
N ALA A 262 -0.89 20.08 -3.53
CA ALA A 262 -0.78 20.54 -4.89
C ALA A 262 -2.15 20.79 -5.51
N ARG A 263 -2.17 21.58 -6.59
CA ARG A 263 -3.37 21.78 -7.40
C ARG A 263 -3.78 20.45 -8.05
N GLU A 264 -5.08 20.26 -8.26
CA GLU A 264 -5.64 19.00 -8.78
C GLU A 264 -5.08 18.61 -10.16
N ASP A 265 -4.90 19.60 -11.06
CA ASP A 265 -4.25 19.39 -12.35
C ASP A 265 -2.80 18.89 -12.23
N ALA A 266 -2.01 19.44 -11.31
CA ALA A 266 -0.64 18.99 -11.05
C ALA A 266 -0.60 17.58 -10.44
N ARG A 267 -1.57 17.20 -9.61
CA ARG A 267 -1.71 15.84 -9.06
C ARG A 267 -1.96 14.83 -10.17
N LEU A 268 -2.93 15.12 -11.05
CA LEU A 268 -3.25 14.27 -12.18
C LEU A 268 -2.06 14.10 -13.13
N GLU A 269 -1.44 15.20 -13.57
CA GLU A 269 -0.27 15.17 -14.44
C GLU A 269 0.86 14.31 -13.85
N ASN A 270 1.14 14.49 -12.56
CA ASN A 270 2.17 13.74 -11.86
C ASN A 270 1.84 12.24 -11.80
N PHE A 271 0.60 11.87 -11.47
CA PHE A 271 0.16 10.48 -11.43
C PHE A 271 0.29 9.80 -12.80
N LEU A 272 -0.14 10.50 -13.87
CA LEU A 272 -0.04 9.99 -15.24
C LEU A 272 1.41 9.80 -15.67
N GLU A 273 2.27 10.74 -15.39
CA GLU A 273 3.69 10.63 -15.73
C GLU A 273 4.36 9.50 -14.94
N TYR A 274 4.04 9.37 -13.64
CA TYR A 274 4.54 8.28 -12.82
C TYR A 274 4.10 6.91 -13.38
N GLY A 275 2.84 6.78 -13.76
CA GLY A 275 2.31 5.55 -14.37
C GLY A 275 3.00 5.20 -15.68
N ARG A 276 3.19 6.16 -16.60
CA ARG A 276 3.88 5.93 -17.88
C ARG A 276 5.33 5.48 -17.68
N ARG A 277 6.05 6.12 -16.77
CA ARG A 277 7.43 5.71 -16.45
C ARG A 277 7.49 4.34 -15.81
N MET A 278 6.51 4.01 -14.96
CA MET A 278 6.42 2.69 -14.37
C MET A 278 6.16 1.62 -15.43
N GLU A 279 5.24 1.86 -16.38
CA GLU A 279 5.04 0.95 -17.52
C GLU A 279 6.32 0.72 -18.32
N GLN A 280 7.05 1.78 -18.61
CA GLN A 280 8.32 1.69 -19.33
C GLN A 280 9.31 0.80 -18.57
N LEU A 281 9.51 1.00 -17.27
CA LEU A 281 10.43 0.21 -16.44
C LEU A 281 10.01 -1.27 -16.37
N VAL A 282 8.71 -1.56 -16.26
CA VAL A 282 8.17 -2.93 -16.26
C VAL A 282 8.49 -3.63 -17.59
N ARG A 283 8.28 -2.94 -18.73
CA ARG A 283 8.62 -3.47 -20.06
C ARG A 283 10.13 -3.66 -20.25
N GLU A 284 10.95 -2.69 -19.80
CA GLU A 284 12.42 -2.80 -19.83
C GLU A 284 12.93 -3.98 -19.01
N ALA A 285 12.30 -4.30 -17.89
CA ALA A 285 12.60 -5.49 -17.09
C ALA A 285 12.12 -6.81 -17.76
N GLY A 286 11.42 -6.74 -18.89
CA GLY A 286 10.90 -7.91 -19.62
C GLY A 286 9.66 -8.55 -18.99
N LEU A 287 8.95 -7.82 -18.10
CA LEU A 287 7.65 -8.22 -17.56
C LEU A 287 6.55 -7.89 -18.57
N GLU A 288 5.61 -8.80 -18.75
CA GLU A 288 4.42 -8.59 -19.57
C GLU A 288 3.31 -7.96 -18.70
N ILE A 289 2.67 -6.92 -19.20
CA ILE A 289 1.55 -6.27 -18.52
C ILE A 289 0.26 -6.87 -19.07
N CYS A 290 -0.56 -7.48 -18.20
CA CYS A 290 -1.91 -7.89 -18.59
C CYS A 290 -2.88 -6.70 -18.48
N SER A 291 -3.75 -6.62 -19.47
CA SER A 291 -4.88 -5.67 -19.50
C SER A 291 -5.98 -6.09 -18.53
#